data_bed226a8994df27f241fadacc8c6b938
#
_entry.id   bed226a8994df27f241fadacc8c6b938
#
_cell.length_a   1.000
_cell.length_b   1.000
_cell.length_c   1.000
_cell.angle_alpha   90.00
_cell.angle_beta   90.00
_cell.angle_gamma   90.00
#
_symmetry.space_group_name_H-M   'P 1'
#
loop_
_entity.id
_entity.type
_entity.pdbx_description
1 polymer ?
#
loop_
_entity_poly.entity_id
_entity_poly.type
_entity_poly.pdbx_seq_one_letter_code
_entity_poly.pdbx_strand_id
1 'polypeptide(L)'
;MELREYMSVRRAYNLVQQETESVCRLTFEEFAILCRLALVDSPMKTSDIAEYQGALRPTMTHRTNHLASLGYIDRDEGTIDRRNIVCSISDDGRKFANELASRTRAKIPVGQPLARTSADRICKYVDAMGSVYCTAGELVMLALYADETNNSTVTSLVERLGLLQPTVSMSVGALVEKELVVRVHIEGGSARSMHIVLTEKGFEIAEQLARKISRLVVRRRPRS
;
A
#
# COMPACT_ATOMS: atom_id res chain seq x y z
N MET A 1 -2.44 13.94 0.28
CA MET A 1 -2.19 13.02 -0.86
C MET A 1 -3.50 12.83 -1.61
N GLU A 2 -3.49 12.86 -2.93
CA GLU A 2 -4.70 12.56 -3.72
C GLU A 2 -4.95 11.06 -3.78
N LEU A 3 -6.24 10.65 -3.87
CA LEU A 3 -6.60 9.24 -4.00
C LEU A 3 -5.97 8.59 -5.23
N ARG A 4 -5.90 9.31 -6.36
CA ARG A 4 -5.26 8.83 -7.60
C ARG A 4 -3.77 8.56 -7.42
N GLU A 5 -3.06 9.36 -6.63
CA GLU A 5 -1.64 9.14 -6.31
C GLU A 5 -1.47 7.87 -5.46
N TYR A 6 -2.31 7.71 -4.42
CA TYR A 6 -2.33 6.52 -3.57
C TYR A 6 -2.56 5.25 -4.39
N MET A 7 -3.61 5.23 -5.21
CA MET A 7 -3.96 4.09 -6.06
C MET A 7 -2.86 3.78 -7.09
N SER A 8 -2.23 4.81 -7.67
CA SER A 8 -1.13 4.65 -8.63
C SER A 8 0.08 3.93 -8.00
N VAL A 9 0.50 4.34 -6.80
CA VAL A 9 1.60 3.69 -6.06
C VAL A 9 1.24 2.27 -5.65
N ARG A 10 0.03 2.04 -5.12
CA ARG A 10 -0.44 0.71 -4.70
C ARG A 10 -0.51 -0.27 -5.86
N ARG A 11 -1.07 0.16 -7.01
CA ARG A 11 -1.10 -0.65 -8.23
C ARG A 11 0.31 -1.02 -8.69
N ALA A 12 1.19 -0.03 -8.81
CA ALA A 12 2.55 -0.25 -9.27
C ALA A 12 3.31 -1.21 -8.34
N TYR A 13 3.18 -1.05 -7.04
CA TYR A 13 3.76 -1.96 -6.06
C TYR A 13 3.21 -3.39 -6.18
N ASN A 14 1.90 -3.56 -6.31
CA ASN A 14 1.28 -4.87 -6.49
C ASN A 14 1.84 -5.59 -7.73
N LEU A 15 2.05 -4.88 -8.85
CA LEU A 15 2.67 -5.44 -10.06
C LEU A 15 4.12 -5.86 -9.81
N VAL A 16 4.91 -5.06 -9.09
CA VAL A 16 6.29 -5.43 -8.72
C VAL A 16 6.30 -6.71 -7.87
N GLN A 17 5.37 -6.84 -6.92
CA GLN A 17 5.28 -8.02 -6.07
C GLN A 17 4.94 -9.30 -6.85
N GLN A 18 4.19 -9.21 -7.95
CA GLN A 18 3.91 -10.38 -8.81
C GLN A 18 5.17 -10.88 -9.54
N GLU A 19 6.11 -9.99 -9.84
CA GLU A 19 7.36 -10.30 -10.52
C GLU A 19 8.51 -10.63 -9.56
N THR A 20 8.27 -10.49 -8.25
CA THR A 20 9.28 -10.73 -7.21
C THR A 20 9.16 -12.17 -6.71
N GLU A 21 10.29 -12.86 -6.54
CA GLU A 21 10.32 -14.20 -5.94
C GLU A 21 9.73 -14.16 -4.53
N SER A 22 9.02 -15.22 -4.15
CA SER A 22 8.26 -15.29 -2.90
C SER A 22 9.13 -15.03 -1.65
N VAL A 23 10.38 -15.48 -1.67
CA VAL A 23 11.34 -15.34 -0.55
C VAL A 23 11.77 -13.90 -0.33
N CYS A 24 11.74 -13.07 -1.39
CA CYS A 24 12.15 -11.66 -1.34
C CYS A 24 10.96 -10.69 -1.25
N ARG A 25 9.73 -11.21 -1.15
CA ARG A 25 8.54 -10.37 -1.09
C ARG A 25 8.41 -9.70 0.26
N LEU A 26 8.27 -8.39 0.24
CA LEU A 26 7.85 -7.63 1.41
C LEU A 26 6.35 -7.33 1.33
N THR A 27 5.70 -7.20 2.47
CA THR A 27 4.40 -6.54 2.53
C THR A 27 4.56 -5.04 2.27
N PHE A 28 3.48 -4.36 1.89
CA PHE A 28 3.54 -2.91 1.67
C PHE A 28 3.95 -2.16 2.94
N GLU A 29 3.52 -2.67 4.10
CA GLU A 29 3.85 -2.10 5.41
C GLU A 29 5.33 -2.27 5.76
N GLU A 30 5.94 -3.41 5.40
CA GLU A 30 7.38 -3.62 5.57
C GLU A 30 8.19 -2.70 4.66
N PHE A 31 7.75 -2.52 3.41
CA PHE A 31 8.34 -1.51 2.52
C PHE A 31 8.21 -0.10 3.08
N ALA A 32 7.04 0.24 3.69
CA ALA A 32 6.86 1.53 4.33
C ALA A 32 7.77 1.73 5.56
N ILE A 33 8.05 0.66 6.34
CA ILE A 33 9.03 0.70 7.43
C ILE A 33 10.43 1.01 6.89
N LEU A 34 10.87 0.34 5.83
CA LEU A 34 12.18 0.62 5.22
C LEU A 34 12.26 2.06 4.71
N CYS A 35 11.22 2.55 4.02
CA CYS A 35 11.17 3.93 3.57
C CYS A 35 11.22 4.92 4.74
N ARG A 36 10.51 4.63 5.85
CA ARG A 36 10.53 5.45 7.07
C ARG A 36 11.94 5.54 7.65
N LEU A 37 12.59 4.40 7.87
CA LEU A 37 13.92 4.33 8.45
C LEU A 37 14.97 5.00 7.54
N ALA A 38 14.85 4.83 6.21
CA ALA A 38 15.73 5.47 5.24
C ALA A 38 15.57 7.01 5.22
N LEU A 39 14.37 7.53 5.46
CA LEU A 39 14.08 8.98 5.41
C LEU A 39 14.37 9.69 6.73
N VAL A 40 14.22 9.00 7.86
CA VAL A 40 14.54 9.55 9.20
C VAL A 40 16.04 9.54 9.42
N ASP A 41 16.74 8.56 8.84
CA ASP A 41 18.20 8.37 8.91
C ASP A 41 18.74 8.34 10.35
N SER A 42 17.91 7.83 11.26
CA SER A 42 18.26 7.63 12.68
C SER A 42 17.50 6.42 13.23
N PRO A 43 18.07 5.75 14.25
CA PRO A 43 17.40 4.61 14.87
C PRO A 43 16.03 4.99 15.47
N MET A 44 15.04 4.13 15.29
CA MET A 44 13.68 4.30 15.82
C MET A 44 13.32 3.14 16.74
N LYS A 45 12.62 3.43 17.84
CA LYS A 45 12.07 2.37 18.70
C LYS A 45 10.99 1.60 17.94
N THR A 46 10.91 0.30 18.17
CA THR A 46 9.83 -0.54 17.59
C THR A 46 8.44 -0.02 17.98
N SER A 47 8.29 0.58 19.18
CA SER A 47 7.06 1.24 19.62
C SER A 47 6.67 2.44 18.73
N ASP A 48 7.66 3.26 18.36
CA ASP A 48 7.42 4.47 17.57
C ASP A 48 7.07 4.11 16.11
N ILE A 49 7.67 3.02 15.60
CA ILE A 49 7.30 2.45 14.30
C ILE A 49 5.88 1.88 14.35
N ALA A 50 5.48 1.22 15.46
CA ALA A 50 4.14 0.71 15.65
C ALA A 50 3.10 1.85 15.70
N GLU A 51 3.38 2.92 16.43
CA GLU A 51 2.53 4.11 16.50
C GLU A 51 2.39 4.78 15.13
N TYR A 52 3.50 4.93 14.41
CA TYR A 52 3.50 5.45 13.04
C TYR A 52 2.58 4.66 12.09
N GLN A 53 2.58 3.34 12.18
CA GLN A 53 1.73 2.49 11.34
C GLN A 53 0.33 2.25 11.91
N GLY A 54 0.02 2.73 13.11
CA GLY A 54 -1.22 2.37 13.81
C GLY A 54 -1.36 0.87 14.06
N ALA A 55 -0.24 0.15 14.19
CA ALA A 55 -0.18 -1.30 14.32
C ALA A 55 0.02 -1.73 15.77
N LEU A 56 -0.47 -2.92 16.11
CA LEU A 56 -0.22 -3.53 17.42
C LEU A 56 1.26 -3.92 17.57
N ARG A 57 1.79 -3.83 18.79
CA ARG A 57 3.18 -4.20 19.11
C ARG A 57 3.59 -5.59 18.61
N PRO A 58 2.78 -6.66 18.80
CA PRO A 58 3.14 -8.00 18.29
C PRO A 58 3.31 -8.03 16.76
N THR A 59 2.41 -7.35 16.04
CA THR A 59 2.49 -7.24 14.57
C THR A 59 3.76 -6.52 14.14
N MET A 60 4.13 -5.43 14.84
CA MET A 60 5.35 -4.69 14.57
C MET A 60 6.60 -5.51 14.87
N THR A 61 6.60 -6.24 15.98
CA THR A 61 7.69 -7.16 16.32
C THR A 61 7.90 -8.21 15.21
N HIS A 62 6.81 -8.78 14.68
CA HIS A 62 6.88 -9.74 13.58
C HIS A 62 7.47 -9.10 12.32
N ARG A 63 6.98 -7.92 11.89
CA ARG A 63 7.47 -7.20 10.71
C ARG A 63 8.95 -6.84 10.82
N THR A 64 9.35 -6.29 11.97
CA THR A 64 10.77 -5.91 12.18
C THR A 64 11.68 -7.13 12.33
N ASN A 65 11.20 -8.25 12.90
CA ASN A 65 11.95 -9.51 12.90
C ASN A 65 12.17 -10.04 11.48
N HIS A 66 11.13 -9.99 10.63
CA HIS A 66 11.24 -10.42 9.25
C HIS A 66 12.24 -9.54 8.47
N LEU A 67 12.16 -8.23 8.59
CA LEU A 67 13.12 -7.32 7.94
C LEU A 67 14.56 -7.54 8.43
N ALA A 68 14.75 -7.83 9.73
CA ALA A 68 16.07 -8.15 10.29
C ALA A 68 16.60 -9.50 9.80
N SER A 69 15.73 -10.52 9.67
CA SER A 69 16.13 -11.83 9.13
C SER A 69 16.57 -11.76 7.67
N LEU A 70 16.08 -10.75 6.92
CA LEU A 70 16.53 -10.45 5.56
C LEU A 70 17.78 -9.57 5.51
N GLY A 71 18.28 -9.10 6.66
CA GLY A 71 19.44 -8.21 6.75
C GLY A 71 19.17 -6.76 6.33
N TYR A 72 17.91 -6.36 6.23
CA TYR A 72 17.53 -5.00 5.79
C TYR A 72 17.50 -3.99 6.92
N ILE A 73 17.37 -4.44 8.16
CA ILE A 73 17.46 -3.59 9.35
C ILE A 73 18.31 -4.28 10.42
N ASP A 74 18.96 -3.48 11.25
CA ASP A 74 19.58 -3.92 12.49
C ASP A 74 18.59 -3.68 13.64
N ARG A 75 18.62 -4.58 14.64
CA ARG A 75 17.77 -4.51 15.83
C ARG A 75 18.64 -4.66 17.06
N ASP A 76 18.75 -3.58 17.81
CA ASP A 76 19.59 -3.51 19.01
C ASP A 76 18.75 -3.25 20.27
N GLU A 77 19.28 -3.66 21.42
CA GLU A 77 18.73 -3.22 22.69
C GLU A 77 18.97 -1.73 22.88
N GLY A 78 17.96 -1.03 23.38
CA GLY A 78 18.10 0.41 23.67
C GLY A 78 19.15 0.67 24.73
N THR A 79 19.97 1.70 24.52
CA THR A 79 21.07 2.07 25.43
C THR A 79 20.58 2.54 26.81
N ILE A 80 19.39 3.14 26.88
CA ILE A 80 18.82 3.68 28.12
C ILE A 80 17.93 2.63 28.81
N ASP A 81 17.19 1.86 28.04
CA ASP A 81 16.33 0.78 28.52
C ASP A 81 16.41 -0.39 27.55
N ARG A 82 17.07 -1.47 28.00
CA ARG A 82 17.27 -2.71 27.22
C ARG A 82 15.99 -3.42 26.81
N ARG A 83 14.83 -3.06 27.42
CA ARG A 83 13.52 -3.57 27.00
C ARG A 83 13.01 -2.93 25.72
N ASN A 84 13.58 -1.78 25.35
CA ASN A 84 13.23 -1.07 24.13
C ASN A 84 14.14 -1.54 22.98
N ILE A 85 13.56 -2.26 22.04
CA ILE A 85 14.25 -2.61 20.81
C ILE A 85 14.24 -1.40 19.87
N VAL A 86 15.42 -1.07 19.39
CA VAL A 86 15.68 0.03 18.43
C VAL A 86 16.01 -0.58 17.07
N CYS A 87 15.42 -0.06 16.02
CA CYS A 87 15.63 -0.49 14.64
C CYS A 87 16.35 0.62 13.87
N SER A 88 17.40 0.24 13.15
CA SER A 88 18.09 1.09 12.18
C SER A 88 18.11 0.42 10.81
N ILE A 89 18.13 1.21 9.74
CA ILE A 89 18.24 0.64 8.39
C ILE A 89 19.69 0.27 8.11
N SER A 90 19.92 -0.95 7.59
CA SER A 90 21.22 -1.36 7.09
C SER A 90 21.54 -0.74 5.72
N ASP A 91 22.79 -0.80 5.28
CA ASP A 91 23.18 -0.37 3.93
C ASP A 91 22.44 -1.17 2.84
N ASP A 92 22.25 -2.47 3.04
CA ASP A 92 21.53 -3.33 2.11
C ASP A 92 20.03 -3.04 2.14
N GLY A 93 19.45 -2.76 3.31
CA GLY A 93 18.07 -2.30 3.42
C GLY A 93 17.83 -0.97 2.71
N ARG A 94 18.76 -0.04 2.78
CA ARG A 94 18.71 1.24 2.07
C ARG A 94 18.78 1.05 0.56
N LYS A 95 19.70 0.20 0.07
CA LYS A 95 19.80 -0.15 -1.35
C LYS A 95 18.51 -0.81 -1.84
N PHE A 96 18.01 -1.79 -1.08
CA PHE A 96 16.79 -2.51 -1.42
C PHE A 96 15.55 -1.60 -1.44
N ALA A 97 15.39 -0.70 -0.45
CA ALA A 97 14.30 0.28 -0.44
C ALA A 97 14.31 1.17 -1.69
N ASN A 98 15.49 1.65 -2.10
CA ASN A 98 15.66 2.47 -3.30
C ASN A 98 15.39 1.68 -4.58
N GLU A 99 15.85 0.42 -4.66
CA GLU A 99 15.58 -0.47 -5.79
C GLU A 99 14.08 -0.74 -5.91
N LEU A 100 13.42 -1.13 -4.83
CA LEU A 100 11.99 -1.41 -4.81
C LEU A 100 11.17 -0.18 -5.17
N ALA A 101 11.56 1.01 -4.70
CA ALA A 101 10.96 2.28 -5.10
C ALA A 101 11.16 2.58 -6.59
N SER A 102 12.34 2.26 -7.13
CA SER A 102 12.66 2.44 -8.56
C SER A 102 11.82 1.52 -9.44
N ARG A 103 11.71 0.23 -9.06
CA ARG A 103 10.85 -0.75 -9.75
C ARG A 103 9.39 -0.34 -9.66
N THR A 104 8.92 0.11 -8.49
CA THR A 104 7.55 0.62 -8.30
C THR A 104 7.29 1.82 -9.23
N ARG A 105 8.21 2.79 -9.27
CA ARG A 105 8.09 3.93 -10.19
C ARG A 105 7.99 3.49 -11.66
N ALA A 106 8.81 2.51 -12.07
CA ALA A 106 8.82 2.03 -13.46
C ALA A 106 7.49 1.39 -13.89
N LYS A 107 6.69 0.87 -12.93
CA LYS A 107 5.34 0.31 -13.19
C LYS A 107 4.22 1.36 -13.24
N ILE A 108 4.51 2.64 -12.98
CA ILE A 108 3.52 3.71 -13.13
C ILE A 108 3.48 4.13 -14.60
N PRO A 109 2.32 3.97 -15.29
CA PRO A 109 2.21 4.30 -16.72
C PRO A 109 2.39 5.80 -16.97
N VAL A 110 2.89 6.13 -18.15
CA VAL A 110 2.95 7.53 -18.61
C VAL A 110 1.54 8.13 -18.64
N GLY A 111 1.41 9.35 -18.15
CA GLY A 111 0.12 10.03 -18.01
C GLY A 111 -0.58 9.81 -16.66
N GLN A 112 -0.15 8.83 -15.88
CA GLN A 112 -0.66 8.64 -14.54
C GLN A 112 0.08 9.54 -13.51
N PRO A 113 -0.56 9.87 -12.36
CA PRO A 113 0.10 10.57 -11.28
C PRO A 113 1.44 9.89 -10.91
N LEU A 114 2.46 10.68 -10.65
CA LEU A 114 3.81 10.23 -10.25
C LEU A 114 4.64 9.51 -11.35
N ALA A 115 4.16 9.39 -12.58
CA ALA A 115 4.91 8.75 -13.67
C ALA A 115 6.27 9.41 -13.96
N ARG A 116 6.40 10.73 -13.71
CA ARG A 116 7.64 11.51 -13.94
C ARG A 116 8.41 11.82 -12.67
N THR A 117 8.13 11.11 -11.57
CA THR A 117 8.78 11.33 -10.29
C THR A 117 10.07 10.52 -10.14
N SER A 118 10.87 10.77 -9.08
CA SER A 118 12.06 9.98 -8.75
C SER A 118 11.72 8.81 -7.80
N ALA A 119 12.62 7.83 -7.69
CA ALA A 119 12.52 6.76 -6.70
C ALA A 119 12.48 7.30 -5.26
N ASP A 120 13.32 8.29 -4.93
CA ASP A 120 13.30 8.98 -3.63
C ASP A 120 11.91 9.58 -3.32
N ARG A 121 11.24 10.14 -4.34
CA ARG A 121 9.89 10.67 -4.15
C ARG A 121 8.88 9.53 -3.91
N ILE A 122 9.02 8.39 -4.57
CA ILE A 122 8.19 7.20 -4.30
C ILE A 122 8.38 6.73 -2.85
N CYS A 123 9.61 6.63 -2.34
CA CYS A 123 9.86 6.32 -0.92
C CYS A 123 9.09 7.27 0.02
N LYS A 124 9.05 8.57 -0.27
CA LYS A 124 8.29 9.54 0.53
C LYS A 124 6.78 9.33 0.48
N TYR A 125 6.25 8.91 -0.68
CA TYR A 125 4.85 8.52 -0.81
C TYR A 125 4.56 7.26 -0.01
N VAL A 126 5.37 6.21 -0.17
CA VAL A 126 5.24 4.94 0.57
C VAL A 126 5.34 5.16 2.07
N ASP A 127 6.30 5.99 2.53
CA ASP A 127 6.41 6.40 3.92
C ASP A 127 5.12 7.06 4.43
N ALA A 128 4.58 8.04 3.73
CA ALA A 128 3.32 8.67 4.12
C ALA A 128 2.13 7.70 4.13
N MET A 129 2.11 6.75 3.18
CA MET A 129 1.07 5.73 3.05
C MET A 129 1.13 4.65 4.12
N GLY A 130 2.27 4.47 4.80
CA GLY A 130 2.46 3.46 5.83
C GLY A 130 1.51 3.61 7.03
N SER A 131 0.96 4.81 7.27
CA SER A 131 -0.03 5.06 8.31
C SER A 131 -1.48 4.76 7.89
N VAL A 132 -1.74 4.50 6.62
CA VAL A 132 -3.06 4.12 6.08
C VAL A 132 -2.87 2.93 5.15
N TYR A 133 -2.89 1.74 5.72
CA TYR A 133 -2.87 0.50 4.95
C TYR A 133 -4.28 0.14 4.49
N CYS A 134 -4.42 -0.25 3.23
CA CYS A 134 -5.66 -0.80 2.68
C CYS A 134 -5.45 -2.26 2.26
N THR A 135 -6.35 -3.13 2.73
CA THR A 135 -6.47 -4.52 2.29
C THR A 135 -6.91 -4.60 0.82
N ALA A 136 -6.83 -5.77 0.21
CA ALA A 136 -7.31 -5.96 -1.16
C ALA A 136 -8.79 -5.57 -1.33
N GLY A 137 -9.65 -5.90 -0.35
CA GLY A 137 -11.06 -5.51 -0.37
C GLY A 137 -11.26 -3.99 -0.29
N GLU A 138 -10.50 -3.31 0.57
CA GLU A 138 -10.54 -1.83 0.67
C GLU A 138 -10.02 -1.16 -0.61
N LEU A 139 -8.99 -1.73 -1.26
CA LEU A 139 -8.54 -1.26 -2.57
C LEU A 139 -9.61 -1.44 -3.65
N VAL A 140 -10.37 -2.53 -3.63
CA VAL A 140 -11.52 -2.74 -4.51
C VAL A 140 -12.57 -1.65 -4.26
N MET A 141 -12.95 -1.38 -3.01
CA MET A 141 -13.92 -0.32 -2.69
C MET A 141 -13.43 1.06 -3.13
N LEU A 142 -12.16 1.39 -2.91
CA LEU A 142 -11.57 2.66 -3.38
C LEU A 142 -11.54 2.78 -4.90
N ALA A 143 -11.28 1.67 -5.61
CA ALA A 143 -11.32 1.65 -7.07
C ALA A 143 -12.76 1.87 -7.60
N LEU A 144 -13.76 1.28 -6.95
CA LEU A 144 -15.17 1.49 -7.28
C LEU A 144 -15.60 2.93 -6.94
N TYR A 145 -15.18 3.46 -5.79
CA TYR A 145 -15.47 4.83 -5.38
C TYR A 145 -14.89 5.88 -6.35
N ALA A 146 -13.73 5.61 -6.92
CA ALA A 146 -13.09 6.47 -7.91
C ALA A 146 -13.62 6.27 -9.34
N ASP A 147 -14.54 5.34 -9.55
CA ASP A 147 -15.13 5.03 -10.85
C ASP A 147 -16.47 5.78 -11.03
N GLU A 148 -16.42 6.92 -11.67
CA GLU A 148 -17.60 7.74 -11.96
C GLU A 148 -18.58 7.04 -12.94
N THR A 149 -18.11 6.02 -13.66
CA THR A 149 -18.91 5.32 -14.69
C THR A 149 -19.76 4.19 -14.15
N ASN A 150 -19.51 3.73 -12.92
CA ASN A 150 -20.14 2.54 -12.30
C ASN A 150 -20.06 1.28 -13.18
N ASN A 151 -19.03 1.18 -14.02
CA ASN A 151 -18.88 0.14 -15.03
C ASN A 151 -17.71 -0.82 -14.73
N SER A 152 -17.41 -1.05 -13.47
CA SER A 152 -16.30 -1.90 -13.06
C SER A 152 -16.66 -3.38 -13.10
N THR A 153 -15.85 -4.17 -13.79
CA THR A 153 -15.88 -5.66 -13.77
C THR A 153 -14.70 -6.19 -12.96
N VAL A 154 -14.71 -7.51 -12.63
CA VAL A 154 -13.54 -8.16 -12.00
C VAL A 154 -12.28 -7.93 -12.84
N THR A 155 -12.35 -8.06 -14.16
CA THR A 155 -11.20 -7.86 -15.06
C THR A 155 -10.67 -6.43 -15.00
N SER A 156 -11.56 -5.43 -15.08
CA SER A 156 -11.13 -4.03 -14.98
C SER A 156 -10.54 -3.69 -13.62
N LEU A 157 -11.04 -4.28 -12.54
CA LEU A 157 -10.47 -4.13 -11.19
C LEU A 157 -9.09 -4.79 -11.07
N VAL A 158 -8.86 -5.95 -11.69
CA VAL A 158 -7.54 -6.60 -11.75
C VAL A 158 -6.52 -5.66 -12.40
N GLU A 159 -6.85 -5.07 -13.53
CA GLU A 159 -5.97 -4.14 -14.25
C GLU A 159 -5.72 -2.85 -13.47
N ARG A 160 -6.76 -2.27 -12.87
CA ARG A 160 -6.69 -1.03 -12.10
C ARG A 160 -5.94 -1.17 -10.78
N LEU A 161 -5.98 -2.35 -10.16
CA LEU A 161 -5.36 -2.61 -8.87
C LEU A 161 -3.99 -3.29 -8.99
N GLY A 162 -3.67 -3.87 -10.13
CA GLY A 162 -2.46 -4.68 -10.29
C GLY A 162 -2.45 -5.88 -9.33
N LEU A 163 -3.60 -6.43 -9.02
CA LEU A 163 -3.76 -7.63 -8.18
C LEU A 163 -4.05 -8.85 -9.05
N LEU A 164 -3.79 -10.04 -8.53
CA LEU A 164 -4.15 -11.29 -9.18
C LEU A 164 -5.68 -11.45 -9.22
N GLN A 165 -6.20 -12.03 -10.31
CA GLN A 165 -7.63 -12.26 -10.47
C GLN A 165 -8.27 -13.05 -9.32
N PRO A 166 -7.67 -14.13 -8.78
CA PRO A 166 -8.22 -14.82 -7.62
C PRO A 166 -8.37 -13.89 -6.41
N THR A 167 -7.37 -13.04 -6.15
CA THR A 167 -7.39 -12.08 -5.02
C THR A 167 -8.55 -11.09 -5.16
N VAL A 168 -8.75 -10.53 -6.36
CA VAL A 168 -9.86 -9.60 -6.62
C VAL A 168 -11.20 -10.32 -6.50
N SER A 169 -11.33 -11.51 -7.09
CA SER A 169 -12.58 -12.30 -7.05
C SER A 169 -12.98 -12.69 -5.63
N MET A 170 -12.02 -13.12 -4.80
CA MET A 170 -12.26 -13.45 -3.38
C MET A 170 -12.63 -12.19 -2.59
N SER A 171 -11.94 -11.07 -2.84
CA SER A 171 -12.25 -9.80 -2.19
C SER A 171 -13.65 -9.30 -2.52
N VAL A 172 -14.04 -9.37 -3.79
CA VAL A 172 -15.41 -9.03 -4.23
C VAL A 172 -16.44 -9.96 -3.59
N GLY A 173 -16.18 -11.28 -3.51
CA GLY A 173 -17.05 -12.23 -2.83
C GLY A 173 -17.27 -11.86 -1.37
N ALA A 174 -16.19 -11.62 -0.63
CA ALA A 174 -16.26 -11.20 0.78
C ALA A 174 -16.97 -9.84 0.98
N LEU A 175 -16.84 -8.93 0.02
CA LEU A 175 -17.54 -7.64 0.07
C LEU A 175 -19.04 -7.79 -0.21
N VAL A 176 -19.45 -8.72 -1.09
CA VAL A 176 -20.87 -9.07 -1.33
C VAL A 176 -21.49 -9.67 -0.07
N GLU A 177 -20.80 -10.61 0.59
CA GLU A 177 -21.26 -11.21 1.85
C GLU A 177 -21.46 -10.18 2.97
N LYS A 178 -20.66 -9.11 2.98
CA LYS A 178 -20.77 -7.99 3.94
C LYS A 178 -21.76 -6.91 3.51
N GLU A 179 -22.42 -7.09 2.37
CA GLU A 179 -23.35 -6.12 1.78
C GLU A 179 -22.70 -4.77 1.46
N LEU A 180 -21.41 -4.75 1.13
CA LEU A 180 -20.66 -3.54 0.77
C LEU A 180 -20.63 -3.28 -0.73
N VAL A 181 -20.81 -4.33 -1.52
CA VAL A 181 -20.94 -4.26 -2.98
C VAL A 181 -22.05 -5.20 -3.46
N VAL A 182 -22.60 -4.89 -4.62
CA VAL A 182 -23.56 -5.75 -5.34
C VAL A 182 -23.03 -6.06 -6.73
N ARG A 183 -23.44 -7.22 -7.26
CA ARG A 183 -23.22 -7.59 -8.67
C ARG A 183 -24.48 -7.30 -9.46
N VAL A 184 -24.36 -6.50 -10.50
CA VAL A 184 -25.49 -6.09 -11.34
C VAL A 184 -25.25 -6.48 -12.80
N HIS A 185 -26.30 -6.81 -13.53
CA HIS A 185 -26.27 -6.91 -14.98
C HIS A 185 -26.66 -5.56 -15.57
N ILE A 186 -25.86 -5.05 -16.52
CA ILE A 186 -26.21 -3.85 -17.27
C ILE A 186 -26.85 -4.31 -18.59
N GLU A 187 -28.08 -3.88 -18.85
CA GLU A 187 -28.79 -4.16 -20.10
C GLU A 187 -28.02 -3.52 -21.27
N GLY A 188 -27.79 -4.29 -22.34
CA GLY A 188 -27.04 -3.85 -23.53
C GLY A 188 -25.57 -4.21 -23.57
N GLY A 189 -25.01 -4.77 -22.48
CA GLY A 189 -23.68 -5.37 -22.46
C GLY A 189 -23.69 -6.84 -22.94
N SER A 190 -22.49 -7.42 -23.17
CA SER A 190 -22.38 -8.86 -23.39
C SER A 190 -23.04 -9.59 -22.23
N ALA A 191 -23.93 -10.55 -22.52
CA ALA A 191 -24.77 -11.31 -21.54
C ALA A 191 -23.98 -12.00 -20.40
N ARG A 192 -22.66 -11.89 -20.36
CA ARG A 192 -21.75 -12.50 -19.39
C ARG A 192 -21.01 -11.53 -18.48
N SER A 193 -21.11 -10.20 -18.66
CA SER A 193 -20.37 -9.26 -17.83
C SER A 193 -21.20 -8.78 -16.64
N MET A 194 -20.85 -9.28 -15.46
CA MET A 194 -21.36 -8.78 -14.19
C MET A 194 -20.57 -7.56 -13.77
N HIS A 195 -21.24 -6.45 -13.53
CA HIS A 195 -20.66 -5.23 -13.00
C HIS A 195 -20.74 -5.21 -11.47
N ILE A 196 -19.76 -4.58 -10.86
CA ILE A 196 -19.63 -4.49 -9.41
C ILE A 196 -19.86 -3.04 -9.02
N VAL A 197 -20.81 -2.79 -8.13
CA VAL A 197 -21.22 -1.46 -7.70
C VAL A 197 -21.21 -1.41 -6.17
N LEU A 198 -20.78 -0.28 -5.61
CA LEU A 198 -20.88 -0.04 -4.16
C LEU A 198 -22.35 0.07 -3.73
N THR A 199 -22.68 -0.54 -2.60
CA THR A 199 -23.90 -0.19 -1.87
C THR A 199 -23.72 1.16 -1.18
N GLU A 200 -24.79 1.75 -0.63
CA GLU A 200 -24.72 2.96 0.19
C GLU A 200 -23.70 2.78 1.34
N LYS A 201 -23.79 1.67 2.07
CA LYS A 201 -22.87 1.31 3.14
C LYS A 201 -21.39 1.19 2.66
N GLY A 202 -21.20 0.56 1.49
CA GLY A 202 -19.89 0.43 0.87
C GLY A 202 -19.32 1.79 0.44
N PHE A 203 -20.17 2.67 -0.08
CA PHE A 203 -19.79 4.03 -0.46
C PHE A 203 -19.32 4.85 0.74
N GLU A 204 -20.05 4.83 1.86
CA GLU A 204 -19.68 5.53 3.09
C GLU A 204 -18.30 5.08 3.61
N ILE A 205 -18.04 3.76 3.62
CA ILE A 205 -16.74 3.21 4.05
C ILE A 205 -15.64 3.64 3.09
N ALA A 206 -15.86 3.55 1.78
CA ALA A 206 -14.88 3.97 0.78
C ALA A 206 -14.58 5.47 0.89
N GLU A 207 -15.59 6.30 1.12
CA GLU A 207 -15.42 7.74 1.34
C GLU A 207 -14.60 8.04 2.60
N GLN A 208 -14.86 7.34 3.70
CA GLN A 208 -14.06 7.48 4.93
C GLN A 208 -12.58 7.10 4.69
N LEU A 209 -12.32 6.04 3.94
CA LEU A 209 -10.96 5.65 3.55
C LEU A 209 -10.31 6.73 2.66
N ALA A 210 -11.02 7.22 1.66
CA ALA A 210 -10.55 8.29 0.79
C ALA A 210 -10.23 9.57 1.56
N ARG A 211 -11.05 9.93 2.54
CA ARG A 211 -10.80 11.07 3.47
C ARG A 211 -9.56 10.84 4.35
N LYS A 212 -9.30 9.61 4.83
CA LYS A 212 -8.05 9.30 5.55
C LYS A 212 -6.84 9.47 4.65
N ILE A 213 -6.91 8.97 3.42
CA ILE A 213 -5.84 9.12 2.41
C ILE A 213 -5.59 10.59 2.09
N SER A 214 -6.63 11.42 1.95
CA SER A 214 -6.48 12.83 1.64
C SER A 214 -5.72 13.63 2.70
N ARG A 215 -5.75 13.16 3.96
CA ARG A 215 -5.03 13.76 5.10
C ARG A 215 -3.54 13.39 5.14
N LEU A 216 -3.10 12.42 4.35
CA LEU A 216 -1.69 12.02 4.31
C LEU A 216 -0.82 13.15 3.76
N VAL A 217 0.24 13.48 4.49
CA VAL A 217 1.20 14.51 4.12
C VAL A 217 2.49 13.88 3.65
N VAL A 218 2.82 14.09 2.38
CA VAL A 218 4.09 13.63 1.80
C VAL A 218 5.18 14.67 2.10
N ARG A 219 6.21 14.27 2.84
CA ARG A 219 7.32 15.16 3.21
C ARG A 219 7.96 15.80 1.96
N ARG A 220 8.08 17.12 1.96
CA ARG A 220 8.85 17.85 0.94
C ARG A 220 10.33 17.87 1.35
N ARG A 221 11.23 17.88 0.37
CA ARG A 221 12.64 18.20 0.68
C ARG A 221 12.67 19.60 1.28
N PRO A 222 13.41 19.84 2.38
CA PRO A 222 13.78 21.22 2.74
C PRO A 222 14.45 21.84 1.50
N ARG A 223 14.05 23.05 1.13
CA ARG A 223 14.80 23.82 0.14
C ARG A 223 16.12 24.18 0.83
N SER A 224 17.22 23.58 0.39
CA SER A 224 18.58 24.03 0.68
C SER A 224 18.81 25.40 0.07
#